data_327314d5c4fd1c3794a73b892ac423d0
#
_entry.id   327314d5c4fd1c3794a73b892ac423d0
#
_cell.length_a   1.000
_cell.length_b   1.000
_cell.length_c   1.000
_cell.angle_alpha   90.00
_cell.angle_beta   90.00
_cell.angle_gamma   90.00
#
_symmetry.space_group_name_H-M   'P 1'
#
loop_
_entity.id
_entity.type
_entity.pdbx_description
1 polymer ?
#
loop_
_entity_poly.entity_id
_entity_poly.type
_entity_poly.pdbx_seq_one_letter_code
_entity_poly.pdbx_strand_id
1 'polypeptide(L)'
;TSIRYASPDYRLDEAKKLAKVIPAATFRKTVNGIQMTRYNGIIQIEVNHLANRAEVNRVKQEAAELSQTFLTFMGSSGHSVKIWIRFTRPDQSLPQKREEAEIFQAHAYRKAFSLYQPALSYPIELKNPTLEQSSRQTYDPELYYNPDSTIVYMRQPLEMPSDTTYKETVQAETSPFKRLIPGYDSFDTL
;
A
#
# COMPACT_ATOMS: atom_id res chain seq x y z
N THR A 1 -17.22 -12.71 -6.52
CA THR A 1 -16.67 -13.86 -7.31
C THR A 1 -16.85 -13.64 -8.79
N SER A 2 -17.97 -13.10 -9.25
CA SER A 2 -18.29 -12.86 -10.68
C SER A 2 -17.38 -11.82 -11.35
N ILE A 3 -16.93 -10.80 -10.62
CA ILE A 3 -16.14 -9.69 -11.17
C ILE A 3 -14.79 -10.16 -11.74
N ARG A 4 -14.14 -11.14 -11.14
CA ARG A 4 -12.80 -11.61 -11.56
C ARG A 4 -12.81 -12.33 -12.91
N TYR A 5 -13.96 -12.92 -13.28
CA TYR A 5 -14.11 -13.72 -14.49
C TYR A 5 -14.94 -13.03 -15.59
N ALA A 6 -15.34 -11.79 -15.34
CA ALA A 6 -16.12 -11.01 -16.28
C ALA A 6 -15.26 -10.35 -17.37
N SER A 7 -15.88 -9.91 -18.45
CA SER A 7 -15.22 -9.09 -19.47
C SER A 7 -14.62 -7.81 -18.86
N PRO A 8 -13.56 -7.22 -19.46
CA PRO A 8 -12.90 -6.04 -18.91
C PRO A 8 -13.86 -4.89 -18.63
N ASP A 9 -14.77 -4.57 -19.55
CA ASP A 9 -15.70 -3.45 -19.40
C ASP A 9 -16.69 -3.67 -18.25
N TYR A 10 -17.32 -4.86 -18.21
CA TYR A 10 -18.22 -5.22 -17.12
C TYR A 10 -17.50 -5.24 -15.78
N ARG A 11 -16.25 -5.70 -15.74
CA ARG A 11 -15.42 -5.74 -14.54
C ARG A 11 -15.18 -4.35 -13.98
N LEU A 12 -14.90 -3.36 -14.83
CA LEU A 12 -14.66 -1.97 -14.41
C LEU A 12 -15.93 -1.38 -13.77
N ASP A 13 -17.09 -1.59 -14.35
CA ASP A 13 -18.35 -1.04 -13.84
C ASP A 13 -18.78 -1.71 -12.53
N GLU A 14 -18.70 -3.02 -12.44
CA GLU A 14 -19.03 -3.75 -11.21
C GLU A 14 -18.01 -3.43 -10.08
N ALA A 15 -16.73 -3.23 -10.40
CA ALA A 15 -15.73 -2.84 -9.42
C ALA A 15 -16.01 -1.46 -8.80
N LYS A 16 -16.66 -0.55 -9.52
CA LYS A 16 -17.06 0.77 -8.99
C LYS A 16 -18.12 0.66 -7.90
N LYS A 17 -18.96 -0.39 -7.95
CA LYS A 17 -20.05 -0.65 -7.00
C LYS A 17 -19.57 -1.29 -5.69
N LEU A 18 -18.35 -1.84 -5.65
CA LEU A 18 -17.81 -2.46 -4.44
C LEU A 18 -17.60 -1.42 -3.33
N ALA A 19 -17.95 -1.80 -2.12
CA ALA A 19 -17.60 -1.03 -0.93
C ALA A 19 -16.09 -0.81 -0.86
N LYS A 20 -15.68 0.32 -0.29
CA LYS A 20 -14.28 0.71 -0.13
C LYS A 20 -13.94 0.82 1.34
N VAL A 21 -12.74 0.40 1.70
CA VAL A 21 -12.15 0.58 3.02
C VAL A 21 -10.96 1.54 2.89
N ILE A 22 -10.88 2.51 3.78
CA ILE A 22 -9.74 3.43 3.91
C ILE A 22 -8.96 2.99 5.15
N PRO A 23 -7.79 2.36 5.02
CA PRO A 23 -7.06 1.85 6.17
C PRO A 23 -6.41 2.95 7.01
N ALA A 24 -5.90 4.00 6.37
CA ALA A 24 -5.07 5.01 7.01
C ALA A 24 -5.84 5.88 8.02
N ALA A 25 -7.09 6.22 7.74
CA ALA A 25 -7.85 7.14 8.59
C ALA A 25 -9.36 6.86 8.55
N THR A 26 -10.06 7.37 9.56
CA THR A 26 -11.52 7.39 9.63
C THR A 26 -12.00 8.80 9.32
N PHE A 27 -13.06 8.88 8.53
CA PHE A 27 -13.63 10.15 8.08
C PHE A 27 -15.13 10.25 8.42
N ARG A 28 -15.59 11.47 8.63
CA ARG A 28 -17.00 11.80 8.77
C ARG A 28 -17.40 12.88 7.77
N LYS A 29 -18.53 12.71 7.14
CA LYS A 29 -19.13 13.75 6.30
C LYS A 29 -19.74 14.84 7.19
N THR A 30 -19.42 16.09 6.92
CA THR A 30 -19.96 17.27 7.59
C THR A 30 -20.56 18.21 6.56
N VAL A 31 -21.21 19.28 7.01
CA VAL A 31 -21.74 20.33 6.13
C VAL A 31 -20.64 21.03 5.33
N ASN A 32 -19.41 21.07 5.87
CA ASN A 32 -18.24 21.71 5.25
C ASN A 32 -17.33 20.73 4.47
N GLY A 33 -17.81 19.51 4.21
CA GLY A 33 -17.06 18.48 3.49
C GLY A 33 -16.69 17.25 4.33
N ILE A 34 -15.60 16.58 3.95
CA ILE A 34 -15.12 15.38 4.63
C ILE A 34 -14.04 15.75 5.64
N GLN A 35 -14.26 15.40 6.90
CA GLN A 35 -13.33 15.65 7.99
C GLN A 35 -12.74 14.35 8.51
N MET A 36 -11.39 14.29 8.67
CA MET A 36 -10.72 13.21 9.37
C MET A 36 -11.11 13.24 10.85
N THR A 37 -11.56 12.10 11.37
CA THR A 37 -11.90 11.94 12.80
C THR A 37 -10.82 11.20 13.57
N ARG A 38 -10.09 10.32 12.90
CA ARG A 38 -8.99 9.57 13.50
C ARG A 38 -7.99 9.11 12.43
N TYR A 39 -6.71 9.23 12.70
CA TYR A 39 -5.66 8.56 11.96
C TYR A 39 -5.38 7.19 12.60
N ASN A 40 -5.26 6.14 11.78
CA ASN A 40 -5.15 4.76 12.25
C ASN A 40 -3.70 4.24 12.22
N GLY A 41 -2.78 4.96 11.57
CA GLY A 41 -1.39 4.51 11.44
C GLY A 41 -1.20 3.26 10.57
N ILE A 42 -2.16 2.95 9.70
CA ILE A 42 -2.08 1.82 8.79
C ILE A 42 -1.62 2.30 7.43
N ILE A 43 -0.48 1.79 6.99
CA ILE A 43 0.10 2.05 5.67
C ILE A 43 -0.26 0.91 4.74
N GLN A 44 -0.75 1.24 3.55
CA GLN A 44 -1.01 0.29 2.48
C GLN A 44 0.01 0.45 1.36
N ILE A 45 0.72 -0.62 1.07
CA ILE A 45 1.49 -0.79 -0.17
C ILE A 45 0.83 -1.82 -1.07
N GLU A 46 1.14 -1.80 -2.35
CA GLU A 46 0.43 -2.60 -3.35
C GLU A 46 1.40 -3.12 -4.42
N VAL A 47 1.28 -4.40 -4.76
CA VAL A 47 1.92 -5.02 -5.91
C VAL A 47 0.83 -5.30 -6.94
N ASN A 48 0.98 -4.76 -8.14
CA ASN A 48 0.00 -4.86 -9.23
C ASN A 48 0.55 -5.65 -10.43
N HIS A 49 -0.32 -5.85 -11.41
CA HIS A 49 0.01 -6.48 -12.70
C HIS A 49 0.54 -7.92 -12.58
N LEU A 50 0.14 -8.65 -11.55
CA LEU A 50 0.47 -10.06 -11.38
C LEU A 50 -0.31 -10.89 -12.43
N ALA A 51 0.40 -11.78 -13.12
CA ALA A 51 -0.15 -12.48 -14.25
C ALA A 51 -1.18 -13.55 -13.84
N ASN A 52 -0.97 -14.20 -12.69
CA ASN A 52 -1.75 -15.37 -12.29
C ASN A 52 -1.82 -15.54 -10.76
N ARG A 53 -2.62 -16.52 -10.34
CA ARG A 53 -2.82 -16.82 -8.90
C ARG A 53 -1.54 -17.28 -8.20
N ALA A 54 -0.62 -17.95 -8.90
CA ALA A 54 0.62 -18.41 -8.29
C ALA A 54 1.52 -17.23 -7.91
N GLU A 55 1.59 -16.20 -8.75
CA GLU A 55 2.33 -14.97 -8.45
C GLU A 55 1.69 -14.21 -7.28
N VAL A 56 0.35 -14.10 -7.26
CA VAL A 56 -0.39 -13.50 -6.14
C VAL A 56 -0.07 -14.21 -4.83
N ASN A 57 -0.11 -15.54 -4.83
CA ASN A 57 0.17 -16.34 -3.63
C ASN A 57 1.63 -16.19 -3.20
N ARG A 58 2.57 -16.14 -4.14
CA ARG A 58 4.00 -15.91 -3.86
C ARG A 58 4.19 -14.57 -3.13
N VAL A 59 3.68 -13.48 -3.67
CA VAL A 59 3.80 -12.15 -3.06
C VAL A 59 3.16 -12.13 -1.67
N LYS A 60 2.02 -12.79 -1.48
CA LYS A 60 1.37 -12.89 -0.17
C LYS A 60 2.24 -13.66 0.84
N GLN A 61 2.87 -14.76 0.43
CA GLN A 61 3.77 -15.53 1.28
C GLN A 61 5.03 -14.73 1.65
N GLU A 62 5.69 -14.13 0.66
CA GLU A 62 6.86 -13.27 0.89
C GLU A 62 6.53 -12.11 1.86
N ALA A 63 5.38 -11.48 1.69
CA ALA A 63 4.93 -10.44 2.62
C ALA A 63 4.65 -10.99 4.01
N ALA A 64 4.06 -12.19 4.13
CA ALA A 64 3.72 -12.82 5.41
C ALA A 64 4.96 -13.25 6.22
N GLU A 65 6.12 -13.45 5.58
CA GLU A 65 7.38 -13.74 6.24
C GLU A 65 7.94 -12.53 7.01
N LEU A 66 7.51 -11.31 6.66
CA LEU A 66 7.91 -10.11 7.37
C LEU A 66 7.04 -9.92 8.63
N SER A 67 7.67 -9.89 9.79
CA SER A 67 6.97 -9.76 11.08
C SER A 67 6.11 -8.48 11.20
N GLN A 68 6.39 -7.46 10.38
CA GLN A 68 5.65 -6.20 10.33
C GLN A 68 4.33 -6.30 9.57
N THR A 69 4.09 -7.38 8.81
CA THR A 69 2.87 -7.53 8.03
C THR A 69 1.67 -7.78 8.93
N PHE A 70 0.78 -6.79 8.99
CA PHE A 70 -0.48 -6.88 9.73
C PHE A 70 -1.55 -7.64 8.94
N LEU A 71 -1.67 -7.32 7.66
CA LEU A 71 -2.66 -7.95 6.78
C LEU A 71 -2.11 -8.00 5.35
N THR A 72 -2.27 -9.13 4.67
CA THR A 72 -2.07 -9.19 3.21
C THR A 72 -3.19 -9.97 2.53
N PHE A 73 -3.66 -9.45 1.41
CA PHE A 73 -4.78 -10.01 0.68
C PHE A 73 -4.74 -9.68 -0.80
N MET A 74 -5.40 -10.51 -1.58
CA MET A 74 -5.57 -10.32 -3.02
C MET A 74 -6.57 -9.21 -3.31
N GLY A 75 -6.23 -8.27 -4.18
CA GLY A 75 -7.13 -7.22 -4.64
C GLY A 75 -8.33 -7.74 -5.44
N SER A 76 -9.34 -6.89 -5.63
CA SER A 76 -10.60 -7.25 -6.29
C SER A 76 -10.44 -7.70 -7.75
N SER A 77 -9.40 -7.26 -8.45
CA SER A 77 -9.08 -7.70 -9.82
C SER A 77 -8.57 -9.15 -9.89
N GLY A 78 -8.01 -9.67 -8.80
CA GLY A 78 -7.33 -10.97 -8.80
C GLY A 78 -5.87 -10.91 -9.27
N HIS A 79 -5.37 -9.73 -9.66
CA HIS A 79 -4.05 -9.48 -10.24
C HIS A 79 -3.22 -8.49 -9.41
N SER A 80 -3.54 -8.34 -8.14
CA SER A 80 -2.81 -7.47 -7.21
C SER A 80 -2.82 -8.03 -5.81
N VAL A 81 -1.82 -7.63 -5.02
CA VAL A 81 -1.72 -7.91 -3.59
C VAL A 81 -1.65 -6.59 -2.85
N LYS A 82 -2.39 -6.48 -1.77
CA LYS A 82 -2.37 -5.35 -0.85
C LYS A 82 -1.77 -5.80 0.46
N ILE A 83 -0.89 -4.98 1.01
CA ILE A 83 -0.16 -5.26 2.24
C ILE A 83 -0.38 -4.08 3.18
N TRP A 84 -0.85 -4.35 4.39
CA TRP A 84 -1.08 -3.37 5.43
C TRP A 84 -0.07 -3.54 6.54
N ILE A 85 0.55 -2.42 6.95
CA ILE A 85 1.60 -2.37 7.97
C ILE A 85 1.20 -1.31 9.01
N ARG A 86 1.44 -1.61 10.28
CA ARG A 86 1.12 -0.70 11.39
C ARG A 86 2.32 0.18 11.73
N PHE A 87 2.09 1.47 11.84
CA PHE A 87 3.08 2.48 12.21
C PHE A 87 2.59 3.33 13.36
N THR A 88 3.50 3.67 14.28
CA THR A 88 3.23 4.62 15.36
C THR A 88 4.48 5.45 15.66
N ARG A 89 4.33 6.45 16.52
CA ARG A 89 5.47 7.08 17.20
C ARG A 89 6.06 6.12 18.23
N PRO A 90 7.30 6.35 18.74
CA PRO A 90 7.90 5.48 19.75
C PRO A 90 7.11 5.37 21.06
N ASP A 91 6.34 6.40 21.40
CA ASP A 91 5.43 6.45 22.56
C ASP A 91 4.07 5.80 22.27
N GLN A 92 3.94 5.11 21.14
CA GLN A 92 2.71 4.48 20.61
C GLN A 92 1.59 5.47 20.27
N SER A 93 1.81 6.76 20.33
CA SER A 93 0.85 7.77 19.90
C SER A 93 0.77 7.86 18.37
N LEU A 94 -0.32 8.45 17.88
CA LEU A 94 -0.57 8.75 16.47
C LEU A 94 -0.90 10.25 16.31
N PRO A 95 -0.61 10.83 15.14
CA PRO A 95 -1.04 12.19 14.81
C PRO A 95 -2.56 12.38 15.01
N GLN A 96 -2.94 13.49 15.62
CA GLN A 96 -4.35 13.85 15.84
C GLN A 96 -4.86 14.85 14.80
N LYS A 97 -3.95 15.70 14.28
CA LYS A 97 -4.29 16.69 13.26
C LYS A 97 -4.04 16.11 11.87
N ARG A 98 -4.84 16.55 10.90
CA ARG A 98 -4.77 16.09 9.51
C ARG A 98 -3.40 16.36 8.89
N GLU A 99 -2.87 17.57 9.06
CA GLU A 99 -1.59 18.00 8.49
C GLU A 99 -0.42 17.13 9.02
N GLU A 100 -0.43 16.85 10.32
CA GLU A 100 0.57 15.97 10.94
C GLU A 100 0.41 14.52 10.44
N ALA A 101 -0.83 14.06 10.23
CA ALA A 101 -1.11 12.72 9.73
C ALA A 101 -0.65 12.55 8.27
N GLU A 102 -0.81 13.58 7.43
CA GLU A 102 -0.34 13.57 6.04
C GLU A 102 1.19 13.48 5.98
N ILE A 103 1.91 14.26 6.78
CA ILE A 103 3.37 14.18 6.90
C ILE A 103 3.81 12.79 7.40
N PHE A 104 3.16 12.31 8.45
CA PHE A 104 3.46 10.98 9.00
C PHE A 104 3.21 9.88 7.96
N GLN A 105 2.08 9.92 7.25
CA GLN A 105 1.72 8.97 6.20
C GLN A 105 2.76 8.93 5.09
N ALA A 106 3.24 10.09 4.63
CA ALA A 106 4.24 10.19 3.59
C ALA A 106 5.57 9.52 3.99
N HIS A 107 6.07 9.78 5.19
CA HIS A 107 7.28 9.16 5.69
C HIS A 107 7.11 7.67 5.99
N ALA A 108 5.98 7.28 6.58
CA ALA A 108 5.70 5.88 6.88
C ALA A 108 5.56 5.04 5.59
N TYR A 109 4.96 5.61 4.54
CA TYR A 109 4.87 4.94 3.23
C TYR A 109 6.26 4.66 2.62
N ARG A 110 7.17 5.65 2.66
CA ARG A 110 8.56 5.44 2.20
C ARG A 110 9.26 4.35 3.01
N LYS A 111 9.09 4.38 4.33
CA LYS A 111 9.67 3.37 5.21
C LYS A 111 9.10 1.99 4.90
N ALA A 112 7.80 1.87 4.67
CA ALA A 112 7.17 0.62 4.26
C ALA A 112 7.73 0.14 2.91
N PHE A 113 7.86 1.05 1.92
CA PHE A 113 8.45 0.74 0.62
C PHE A 113 9.87 0.18 0.78
N SER A 114 10.76 0.89 1.51
CA SER A 114 12.14 0.46 1.75
C SER A 114 12.26 -0.89 2.46
N LEU A 115 11.32 -1.20 3.36
CA LEU A 115 11.31 -2.47 4.09
C LEU A 115 10.86 -3.64 3.21
N TYR A 116 9.86 -3.44 2.36
CA TYR A 116 9.21 -4.51 1.63
C TYR A 116 9.79 -4.74 0.23
N GLN A 117 10.23 -3.69 -0.47
CA GLN A 117 10.74 -3.83 -1.84
C GLN A 117 11.88 -4.86 -1.97
N PRO A 118 12.86 -4.93 -1.05
CA PRO A 118 13.92 -5.95 -1.13
C PRO A 118 13.45 -7.37 -0.84
N ALA A 119 12.32 -7.53 -0.14
CA ALA A 119 11.79 -8.82 0.29
C ALA A 119 10.78 -9.43 -0.71
N LEU A 120 10.25 -8.62 -1.63
CA LEU A 120 9.25 -9.06 -2.59
C LEU A 120 9.88 -9.34 -3.95
N SER A 121 9.46 -10.42 -4.60
CA SER A 121 9.88 -10.79 -5.96
C SER A 121 9.31 -9.89 -7.06
N TYR A 122 8.32 -9.05 -6.75
CA TYR A 122 7.65 -8.16 -7.69
C TYR A 122 7.71 -6.71 -7.19
N PRO A 123 7.76 -5.74 -8.11
CA PRO A 123 7.87 -4.34 -7.73
C PRO A 123 6.60 -3.85 -7.02
N ILE A 124 6.79 -3.08 -5.95
CA ILE A 124 5.72 -2.35 -5.29
C ILE A 124 5.31 -1.19 -6.21
N GLU A 125 4.01 -1.03 -6.44
CA GLU A 125 3.51 0.12 -7.18
C GLU A 125 3.75 1.41 -6.39
N LEU A 126 4.49 2.32 -7.02
CA LEU A 126 4.76 3.61 -6.41
C LEU A 126 3.54 4.52 -6.53
N LYS A 127 3.01 4.94 -5.39
CA LYS A 127 1.87 5.86 -5.29
C LYS A 127 2.22 7.06 -4.43
N ASN A 128 1.58 8.19 -4.71
CA ASN A 128 1.57 9.29 -3.77
C ASN A 128 0.66 8.90 -2.57
N PRO A 129 1.20 8.76 -1.36
CA PRO A 129 0.42 8.31 -0.22
C PRO A 129 -0.55 9.41 0.24
N THR A 130 -1.84 9.11 0.20
CA THR A 130 -2.88 9.98 0.75
C THR A 130 -3.62 9.29 1.89
N LEU A 131 -4.22 10.08 2.79
CA LEU A 131 -5.02 9.54 3.88
C LEU A 131 -6.29 8.85 3.39
N GLU A 132 -6.77 9.23 2.20
CA GLU A 132 -7.97 8.70 1.56
C GLU A 132 -7.71 7.49 0.67
N GLN A 133 -6.46 7.02 0.57
CA GLN A 133 -6.16 5.82 -0.20
C GLN A 133 -7.05 4.65 0.23
N SER A 134 -7.83 4.13 -0.71
CA SER A 134 -8.84 3.12 -0.43
C SER A 134 -8.56 1.80 -1.13
N SER A 135 -9.00 0.72 -0.51
CA SER A 135 -9.10 -0.60 -1.13
C SER A 135 -10.54 -0.96 -1.37
N ARG A 136 -10.85 -1.52 -2.55
CA ARG A 136 -12.15 -2.14 -2.80
C ARG A 136 -12.28 -3.41 -2.00
N GLN A 137 -13.48 -3.67 -1.49
CA GLN A 137 -13.80 -4.93 -0.85
C GLN A 137 -13.51 -6.11 -1.80
N THR A 138 -12.89 -7.14 -1.26
CA THR A 138 -12.50 -8.32 -2.02
C THR A 138 -12.84 -9.56 -1.20
N TYR A 139 -12.97 -10.69 -1.90
CA TYR A 139 -13.02 -12.00 -1.29
C TYR A 139 -11.67 -12.71 -1.50
N ASP A 140 -10.98 -12.97 -0.42
CA ASP A 140 -9.73 -13.74 -0.40
C ASP A 140 -9.81 -14.77 0.75
N PRO A 141 -10.12 -16.04 0.47
CA PRO A 141 -10.23 -17.07 1.51
C PRO A 141 -8.89 -17.40 2.18
N GLU A 142 -7.79 -17.01 1.52
CA GLU A 142 -6.42 -17.26 1.98
C GLU A 142 -5.74 -15.94 2.43
N LEU A 143 -6.54 -14.95 2.87
CA LEU A 143 -5.95 -13.73 3.44
C LEU A 143 -5.05 -14.08 4.63
N TYR A 144 -3.93 -13.38 4.75
CA TYR A 144 -3.09 -13.47 5.93
C TYR A 144 -3.42 -12.31 6.88
N TYR A 145 -3.61 -12.62 8.16
CA TYR A 145 -3.87 -11.65 9.21
C TYR A 145 -3.04 -11.98 10.45
N ASN A 146 -2.25 -11.01 10.90
CA ASN A 146 -1.43 -11.13 12.10
C ASN A 146 -1.70 -9.96 13.05
N PRO A 147 -2.58 -10.12 14.06
CA PRO A 147 -2.87 -9.08 15.04
C PRO A 147 -1.64 -8.70 15.89
N ASP A 148 -0.69 -9.62 16.03
CA ASP A 148 0.53 -9.45 16.81
C ASP A 148 1.72 -8.98 15.97
N SER A 149 1.47 -8.48 14.74
CA SER A 149 2.52 -7.98 13.87
C SER A 149 3.35 -6.88 14.54
N THR A 150 4.64 -6.88 14.26
CA THR A 150 5.56 -5.87 14.78
C THR A 150 5.19 -4.48 14.27
N ILE A 151 4.98 -3.54 15.18
CA ILE A 151 4.69 -2.14 14.84
C ILE A 151 5.99 -1.46 14.43
N VAL A 152 5.95 -0.70 13.34
CA VAL A 152 7.09 0.10 12.88
C VAL A 152 7.04 1.49 13.53
N TYR A 153 8.12 1.87 14.20
CA TYR A 153 8.20 3.16 14.88
C TYR A 153 8.79 4.24 13.99
N MET A 154 8.13 5.41 13.96
CA MET A 154 8.58 6.62 13.28
C MET A 154 9.05 7.65 14.29
N ARG A 155 10.35 7.97 14.26
CA ARG A 155 10.92 8.99 15.16
C ARG A 155 10.58 10.40 14.68
N GLN A 156 10.40 11.31 15.60
CA GLN A 156 10.15 12.74 15.36
C GLN A 156 11.46 13.56 15.47
N PRO A 157 11.57 14.75 14.87
CA PRO A 157 10.55 15.42 14.06
C PRO A 157 10.50 14.88 12.61
N LEU A 158 9.33 15.01 11.96
CA LEU A 158 9.14 14.72 10.55
C LEU A 158 8.76 16.03 9.83
N GLU A 159 9.43 16.31 8.73
CA GLU A 159 9.10 17.42 7.84
C GLU A 159 8.41 16.88 6.58
N MET A 160 7.59 17.72 5.93
CA MET A 160 6.96 17.32 4.68
C MET A 160 8.04 17.01 3.63
N PRO A 161 8.07 15.81 3.05
CA PRO A 161 9.03 15.48 2.02
C PRO A 161 8.81 16.36 0.78
N SER A 162 9.87 16.92 0.22
CA SER A 162 9.78 17.56 -1.09
C SER A 162 9.49 16.50 -2.16
N ASP A 163 8.73 16.88 -3.21
CA ASP A 163 8.46 15.99 -4.35
C ASP A 163 9.73 15.48 -5.02
N THR A 164 10.77 16.32 -5.08
CA THR A 164 12.07 15.98 -5.64
C THR A 164 12.76 14.89 -4.82
N THR A 165 12.81 15.07 -3.50
CA THR A 165 13.41 14.08 -2.58
C THR A 165 12.68 12.75 -2.61
N TYR A 166 11.35 12.77 -2.77
CA TYR A 166 10.56 11.55 -2.90
C TYR A 166 10.93 10.76 -4.16
N LYS A 167 10.99 11.43 -5.30
CA LYS A 167 11.35 10.81 -6.59
C LYS A 167 12.79 10.27 -6.59
N GLU A 168 13.74 11.04 -6.06
CA GLU A 168 15.14 10.62 -5.98
C GLU A 168 15.35 9.42 -5.07
N THR A 169 14.75 9.40 -3.88
CA THR A 169 14.85 8.27 -2.96
C THR A 169 14.31 6.99 -3.59
N VAL A 170 13.16 7.10 -4.26
CA VAL A 170 12.55 5.94 -4.90
C VAL A 170 13.37 5.46 -6.09
N GLN A 171 13.90 6.37 -6.91
CA GLN A 171 14.77 6.01 -8.03
C GLN A 171 16.06 5.36 -7.56
N ALA A 172 16.67 5.83 -6.47
CA ALA A 172 17.86 5.22 -5.89
C ALA A 172 17.59 3.80 -5.37
N GLU A 173 16.45 3.59 -4.71
CA GLU A 173 16.05 2.28 -4.15
C GLU A 173 15.61 1.29 -5.25
N THR A 174 15.03 1.75 -6.35
CA THR A 174 14.65 0.91 -7.50
C THR A 174 15.79 0.64 -8.48
N SER A 175 16.87 1.43 -8.44
CA SER A 175 18.01 1.28 -9.34
C SER A 175 18.69 -0.11 -9.32
N PRO A 176 18.86 -0.78 -8.15
CA PRO A 176 19.35 -2.17 -8.12
C PRO A 176 18.39 -3.16 -8.80
N PHE A 177 17.10 -2.88 -8.76
CA PHE A 177 16.08 -3.76 -9.34
C PHE A 177 16.04 -3.72 -10.87
N LYS A 178 16.29 -2.55 -11.47
CA LYS A 178 16.44 -2.42 -12.93
C LYS A 178 17.55 -3.31 -13.50
N ARG A 179 18.60 -3.58 -12.73
CA ARG A 179 19.73 -4.42 -13.14
C ARG A 179 19.46 -5.93 -13.04
N LEU A 180 18.41 -6.33 -12.34
CA LEU A 180 18.10 -7.74 -12.08
C LEU A 180 17.00 -8.31 -13.00
N ILE A 181 16.31 -7.47 -13.77
CA ILE A 181 15.27 -7.90 -14.71
C ILE A 181 15.80 -7.80 -16.13
N PRO A 182 16.13 -8.92 -16.79
CA PRO A 182 16.54 -8.91 -18.21
C PRO A 182 15.41 -8.32 -19.08
N GLY A 183 15.73 -7.30 -19.88
CA GLY A 183 14.77 -6.68 -20.81
C GLY A 183 14.05 -5.43 -20.32
N TYR A 184 14.37 -4.92 -19.12
CA TYR A 184 13.79 -3.68 -18.63
C TYR A 184 14.24 -2.42 -19.39
N ASP A 185 15.43 -2.51 -20.04
CA ASP A 185 16.01 -1.40 -20.80
C ASP A 185 15.35 -1.16 -22.18
N SER A 186 14.37 -2.00 -22.58
CA SER A 186 13.73 -1.89 -23.90
C SER A 186 12.45 -1.04 -23.92
N PHE A 187 12.02 -0.47 -22.79
CA PHE A 187 10.79 0.34 -22.72
C PHE A 187 11.01 1.85 -22.69
N ASP A 188 12.24 2.34 -22.68
CA ASP A 188 12.56 3.78 -22.67
C ASP A 188 12.73 4.40 -24.09
N THR A 189 12.32 3.68 -25.16
CA THR A 189 12.33 4.21 -26.53
C THR A 189 11.03 3.87 -27.26
N LEU A 190 9.97 4.60 -26.94
CA LEU A 190 8.83 4.91 -27.84
C LEU A 190 8.14 6.17 -27.37
#